data_b275d16d01c19a274cb5ca76aec0561f
#
_entry.id   b275d16d01c19a274cb5ca76aec0561f
#
_cell.length_a   1.000
_cell.length_b   1.000
_cell.length_c   1.000
_cell.angle_alpha   90.00
_cell.angle_beta   90.00
_cell.angle_gamma   90.00
#
_symmetry.space_group_name_H-M   'P 1'
#
loop_
_entity.id
_entity.type
_entity.pdbx_description
1 polymer ?
#
loop_
_entity_poly.entity_id
_entity_poly.type
_entity_poly.pdbx_seq_one_letter_code
_entity_poly.pdbx_strand_id
1 'polypeptide(L)'
;METLEELKNTYKKLQEESNNLHSKIRALERINEISKFTVGDCYLDKKWNDLIKIVSIKDDYLYYICLSEACITRDNSYIYNIKDWEKITSHQFKDAYLATMKDIQDPDFEEGPESNWNKTLDSIISSITKDE
;
A
#
# COMPACT_ATOMS: atom_id res chain seq x y z
N MET A 1 20.16 -37.32 -37.99
CA MET A 1 20.00 -35.92 -38.41
C MET A 1 18.56 -35.51 -38.21
N GLU A 2 18.33 -34.47 -37.41
CA GLU A 2 16.96 -34.00 -37.17
C GLU A 2 16.43 -33.29 -38.41
N THR A 3 15.16 -33.54 -38.69
CA THR A 3 14.45 -32.89 -39.80
C THR A 3 14.08 -31.46 -39.35
N LEU A 4 13.76 -30.61 -40.32
CA LEU A 4 13.26 -29.26 -40.08
C LEU A 4 12.02 -29.27 -39.22
N GLU A 5 11.12 -30.21 -39.47
CA GLU A 5 9.86 -30.39 -38.74
C GLU A 5 10.13 -30.74 -37.26
N GLU A 6 11.08 -31.64 -36.99
CA GLU A 6 11.47 -32.02 -35.66
C GLU A 6 12.05 -30.83 -34.91
N LEU A 7 12.90 -30.01 -35.55
CA LEU A 7 13.46 -28.80 -34.98
C LEU A 7 12.39 -27.77 -34.67
N LYS A 8 11.42 -27.60 -35.54
CA LYS A 8 10.29 -26.69 -35.30
C LYS A 8 9.45 -27.14 -34.11
N ASN A 9 9.21 -28.44 -33.98
CA ASN A 9 8.46 -29.00 -32.88
C ASN A 9 9.20 -28.82 -31.55
N THR A 10 10.50 -29.03 -31.54
CA THR A 10 11.36 -28.81 -30.38
C THR A 10 11.36 -27.34 -29.95
N TYR A 11 11.50 -26.42 -30.90
CA TYR A 11 11.44 -24.99 -30.66
C TYR A 11 10.10 -24.57 -30.04
N LYS A 12 9.00 -25.04 -30.61
CA LYS A 12 7.66 -24.77 -30.13
C LYS A 12 7.48 -25.24 -28.68
N LYS A 13 7.96 -26.46 -28.39
CA LYS A 13 7.89 -27.04 -27.06
C LYS A 13 8.68 -26.23 -26.04
N LEU A 14 9.90 -25.84 -26.39
CA LEU A 14 10.75 -24.99 -25.54
C LEU A 14 10.11 -23.64 -25.28
N GLN A 15 9.47 -23.06 -26.28
CA GLN A 15 8.77 -21.78 -26.15
C GLN A 15 7.59 -21.90 -25.21
N GLU A 16 6.81 -22.98 -25.27
CA GLU A 16 5.70 -23.24 -24.36
C GLU A 16 6.21 -23.40 -22.91
N GLU A 17 7.30 -24.13 -22.71
CA GLU A 17 7.91 -24.30 -21.39
C GLU A 17 8.40 -22.96 -20.83
N SER A 18 9.02 -22.12 -21.66
CA SER A 18 9.47 -20.79 -21.27
C SER A 18 8.29 -19.90 -20.86
N ASN A 19 7.21 -19.92 -21.62
CA ASN A 19 6.00 -19.16 -21.31
C ASN A 19 5.37 -19.60 -20.00
N ASN A 20 5.34 -20.91 -19.75
CA ASN A 20 4.84 -21.47 -18.50
C ASN A 20 5.69 -21.03 -17.31
N LEU A 21 7.01 -21.02 -17.48
CA LEU A 21 7.94 -20.56 -16.44
C LEU A 21 7.74 -19.08 -16.14
N HIS A 22 7.60 -18.24 -17.16
CA HIS A 22 7.32 -16.82 -16.97
C HIS A 22 6.03 -16.59 -16.21
N SER A 23 4.98 -17.36 -16.51
CA SER A 23 3.70 -17.28 -15.79
C SER A 23 3.85 -17.64 -14.33
N LYS A 24 4.64 -18.68 -14.02
CA LYS A 24 4.92 -19.09 -12.63
C LYS A 24 5.71 -18.03 -11.88
N ILE A 25 6.71 -17.43 -12.52
CA ILE A 25 7.52 -16.37 -11.92
C ILE A 25 6.63 -15.18 -11.56
N ARG A 26 5.77 -14.74 -12.48
CA ARG A 26 4.83 -13.64 -12.22
C ARG A 26 3.90 -13.94 -11.06
N ALA A 27 3.39 -15.18 -10.98
CA ALA A 27 2.51 -15.60 -9.90
C ALA A 27 3.22 -15.54 -8.55
N LEU A 28 4.48 -15.97 -8.48
CA LEU A 28 5.29 -15.93 -7.26
C LEU A 28 5.64 -14.49 -6.86
N GLU A 29 5.99 -13.66 -7.84
CA GLU A 29 6.25 -12.23 -7.60
C GLU A 29 5.02 -11.54 -7.02
N ARG A 30 3.84 -11.84 -7.57
CA ARG A 30 2.57 -11.31 -7.08
C ARG A 30 2.31 -11.73 -5.63
N ILE A 31 2.51 -13.01 -5.31
CA ILE A 31 2.33 -13.53 -3.95
C ILE A 31 3.30 -12.82 -3.00
N ASN A 32 4.55 -12.62 -3.41
CA ASN A 32 5.55 -11.92 -2.60
C ASN A 32 5.15 -10.47 -2.33
N GLU A 33 4.67 -9.75 -3.34
CA GLU A 33 4.21 -8.36 -3.16
C GLU A 33 2.99 -8.28 -2.25
N ILE A 34 2.01 -9.18 -2.43
CA ILE A 34 0.81 -9.23 -1.58
C ILE A 34 1.19 -9.58 -0.13
N SER A 35 2.15 -10.48 0.07
CA SER A 35 2.54 -10.92 1.41
C SER A 35 3.21 -9.84 2.25
N LYS A 36 3.65 -8.74 1.65
CA LYS A 36 4.20 -7.59 2.38
C LYS A 36 3.14 -6.83 3.16
N PHE A 37 1.88 -7.03 2.82
CA PHE A 37 0.77 -6.30 3.40
C PHE A 37 -0.18 -7.25 4.12
N THR A 38 -0.67 -6.83 5.26
CA THR A 38 -1.63 -7.61 6.07
C THR A 38 -2.81 -6.71 6.41
N VAL A 39 -4.02 -7.28 6.37
CA VAL A 39 -5.22 -6.57 6.81
C VAL A 39 -5.03 -6.10 8.25
N GLY A 40 -5.31 -4.83 8.49
CA GLY A 40 -5.10 -4.19 9.79
C GLY A 40 -3.79 -3.43 9.91
N ASP A 41 -2.83 -3.64 9.01
CA ASP A 41 -1.59 -2.88 8.98
C ASP A 41 -1.84 -1.42 8.64
N CYS A 42 -1.04 -0.55 9.24
CA CYS A 42 -1.15 0.89 9.07
C CYS A 42 0.14 1.47 8.49
N TYR A 43 -0.01 2.49 7.65
CA TYR A 43 1.11 3.10 6.92
C TYR A 43 0.97 4.61 6.86
N LEU A 44 2.12 5.27 6.76
CA LEU A 44 2.23 6.67 6.36
C LEU A 44 2.58 6.71 4.87
N ASP A 45 1.74 7.34 4.06
CA ASP A 45 2.05 7.65 2.67
C ASP A 45 2.87 8.94 2.65
N LYS A 46 4.17 8.81 2.46
CA LYS A 46 5.11 9.96 2.51
C LYS A 46 4.89 10.96 1.38
N LYS A 47 4.31 10.52 0.27
CA LYS A 47 4.07 11.39 -0.88
C LYS A 47 3.01 12.44 -0.60
N TRP A 48 1.95 12.04 0.12
CA TRP A 48 0.80 12.91 0.39
C TRP A 48 0.62 13.25 1.86
N ASN A 49 1.44 12.65 2.75
CA ASN A 49 1.31 12.76 4.21
C ASN A 49 -0.07 12.33 4.72
N ASP A 50 -0.61 11.29 4.09
CA ASP A 50 -1.85 10.66 4.52
C ASP A 50 -1.53 9.42 5.35
N LEU A 51 -2.46 9.02 6.23
CA LEU A 51 -2.34 7.78 6.99
C LEU A 51 -3.35 6.78 6.47
N ILE A 52 -2.93 5.52 6.42
CA ILE A 52 -3.65 4.45 5.75
C ILE A 52 -3.76 3.25 6.67
N LYS A 53 -4.96 2.64 6.73
CA LYS A 53 -5.17 1.35 7.37
C LYS A 53 -5.79 0.38 6.37
N ILE A 54 -5.13 -0.73 6.11
CA ILE A 54 -5.60 -1.75 5.18
C ILE A 54 -6.80 -2.47 5.78
N VAL A 55 -7.92 -2.47 5.06
CA VAL A 55 -9.14 -3.14 5.50
C VAL A 55 -9.46 -4.39 4.69
N SER A 56 -8.93 -4.49 3.47
CA SER A 56 -9.15 -5.67 2.62
C SER A 56 -8.04 -5.75 1.57
N ILE A 57 -7.70 -6.97 1.21
CA ILE A 57 -6.78 -7.25 0.10
C ILE A 57 -7.53 -8.17 -0.86
N LYS A 58 -7.68 -7.72 -2.10
CA LYS A 58 -8.38 -8.51 -3.12
C LYS A 58 -7.68 -8.36 -4.46
N ASP A 59 -7.34 -9.50 -5.07
CA ASP A 59 -6.56 -9.54 -6.29
C ASP A 59 -5.24 -8.77 -6.08
N ASP A 60 -4.89 -7.81 -6.92
CA ASP A 60 -3.67 -7.02 -6.78
C ASP A 60 -3.91 -5.65 -6.15
N TYR A 61 -5.04 -5.48 -5.47
CA TYR A 61 -5.46 -4.21 -4.90
C TYR A 61 -5.53 -4.25 -3.38
N LEU A 62 -5.06 -3.21 -2.76
CA LEU A 62 -5.28 -2.94 -1.33
C LEU A 62 -6.45 -1.96 -1.22
N TYR A 63 -7.40 -2.32 -0.38
CA TYR A 63 -8.52 -1.43 -0.02
C TYR A 63 -8.27 -0.93 1.39
N TYR A 64 -8.39 0.36 1.58
CA TYR A 64 -7.98 0.97 2.85
C TYR A 64 -8.82 2.18 3.23
N ILE A 65 -8.73 2.52 4.51
CA ILE A 65 -9.22 3.80 5.03
C ILE A 65 -8.05 4.77 4.97
N CYS A 66 -8.30 5.95 4.43
CA CYS A 66 -7.30 7.01 4.30
C CYS A 66 -7.70 8.18 5.19
N LEU A 67 -6.77 8.63 6.02
CA LEU A 67 -6.93 9.80 6.87
C LEU A 67 -6.10 10.95 6.31
N SER A 68 -6.72 12.11 6.21
CA SER A 68 -6.05 13.38 5.91
C SER A 68 -6.68 14.47 6.76
N GLU A 69 -6.24 15.71 6.61
CA GLU A 69 -6.74 16.81 7.46
C GLU A 69 -8.26 16.95 7.33
N ALA A 70 -8.95 16.77 8.44
CA ALA A 70 -10.42 16.83 8.52
C ALA A 70 -11.15 15.99 7.46
N CYS A 71 -10.55 14.86 7.07
CA CYS A 71 -11.11 14.01 6.01
C CYS A 71 -10.82 12.54 6.26
N ILE A 72 -11.86 11.72 6.14
CA ILE A 72 -11.76 10.26 6.23
C ILE A 72 -12.40 9.71 4.96
N THR A 73 -11.62 8.98 4.17
CA THR A 73 -12.12 8.41 2.92
C THR A 73 -11.78 6.92 2.83
N ARG A 74 -12.45 6.24 1.93
CA ARG A 74 -12.08 4.89 1.53
C ARG A 74 -11.46 4.98 0.14
N ASP A 75 -10.36 4.28 -0.05
CA ASP A 75 -9.65 4.30 -1.31
C ASP A 75 -9.03 2.94 -1.58
N ASN A 76 -8.44 2.80 -2.75
CA ASN A 76 -7.72 1.59 -3.11
C ASN A 76 -6.49 1.96 -3.93
N SER A 77 -5.52 1.06 -3.94
CA SER A 77 -4.32 1.22 -4.74
C SER A 77 -3.89 -0.13 -5.29
N TYR A 78 -3.43 -0.09 -6.53
CA TYR A 78 -2.78 -1.23 -7.15
C TYR A 78 -1.44 -1.46 -6.46
N ILE A 79 -1.22 -2.70 -6.05
CA ILE A 79 -0.09 -3.05 -5.17
C ILE A 79 1.27 -2.63 -5.74
N TYR A 80 1.43 -2.71 -7.08
CA TYR A 80 2.68 -2.36 -7.74
C TYR A 80 2.91 -0.85 -7.90
N ASN A 81 1.89 -0.04 -7.61
CA ASN A 81 1.98 1.42 -7.64
C ASN A 81 2.28 2.01 -6.27
N ILE A 82 2.34 1.18 -5.23
CA ILE A 82 2.60 1.64 -3.87
C ILE A 82 4.08 1.92 -3.72
N LYS A 83 4.39 3.18 -3.39
CA LYS A 83 5.74 3.67 -3.15
C LYS A 83 5.70 4.62 -1.97
N ASP A 84 6.79 4.70 -1.25
CA ASP A 84 6.95 5.66 -0.15
C ASP A 84 5.95 5.48 1.01
N TRP A 85 5.44 4.27 1.20
CA TRP A 85 4.64 3.92 2.36
C TRP A 85 5.55 3.39 3.47
N GLU A 86 5.45 3.98 4.64
CA GLU A 86 6.20 3.54 5.80
C GLU A 86 5.26 3.03 6.87
N LYS A 87 5.60 1.87 7.45
CA LYS A 87 4.75 1.23 8.45
C LYS A 87 4.70 2.03 9.74
N ILE A 88 3.51 2.23 10.26
CA ILE A 88 3.26 2.85 11.56
C ILE A 88 2.50 1.86 12.45
N THR A 89 2.39 2.17 13.73
CA THR A 89 1.63 1.31 14.64
C THR A 89 0.14 1.56 14.52
N SER A 90 -0.66 0.56 14.89
CA SER A 90 -2.12 0.70 14.95
C SER A 90 -2.53 1.77 15.97
N HIS A 91 -1.76 1.94 17.03
CA HIS A 91 -1.99 2.98 18.04
C HIS A 91 -1.80 4.38 17.44
N GLN A 92 -0.74 4.58 16.66
CA GLN A 92 -0.51 5.85 15.95
C GLN A 92 -1.65 6.17 14.99
N PHE A 93 -2.13 5.18 14.25
CA PHE A 93 -3.28 5.36 13.36
C PHE A 93 -4.54 5.74 14.15
N LYS A 94 -4.79 5.07 15.27
CA LYS A 94 -5.94 5.36 16.14
C LYS A 94 -5.89 6.80 16.67
N ASP A 95 -4.73 7.25 17.12
CA ASP A 95 -4.55 8.62 17.60
C ASP A 95 -4.87 9.63 16.49
N ALA A 96 -4.41 9.37 15.28
CA ALA A 96 -4.67 10.22 14.11
C ALA A 96 -6.16 10.20 13.74
N TYR A 97 -6.80 9.03 13.83
CA TYR A 97 -8.24 8.91 13.58
C TYR A 97 -9.05 9.76 14.54
N LEU A 98 -8.73 9.68 15.83
CA LEU A 98 -9.41 10.49 16.87
C LEU A 98 -9.15 11.98 16.66
N ALA A 99 -7.93 12.36 16.28
CA ALA A 99 -7.59 13.75 15.98
C ALA A 99 -8.40 14.28 14.78
N THR A 100 -8.49 13.50 13.71
CA THR A 100 -9.28 13.84 12.53
C THR A 100 -10.77 13.97 12.88
N MET A 101 -11.30 13.08 13.70
CA MET A 101 -12.69 13.15 14.14
C MET A 101 -12.97 14.41 14.96
N LYS A 102 -12.06 14.82 15.82
CA LYS A 102 -12.17 16.08 16.57
C LYS A 102 -12.24 17.27 15.62
N ASP A 103 -11.37 17.30 14.61
CA ASP A 103 -11.35 18.39 13.64
C ASP A 103 -12.64 18.44 12.82
N ILE A 104 -13.15 17.27 12.37
CA ILE A 104 -14.41 17.17 11.62
C ILE A 104 -15.60 17.70 12.44
N GLN A 105 -15.62 17.42 13.74
CA GLN A 105 -16.72 17.78 14.63
C GLN A 105 -16.64 19.22 15.14
N ASP A 106 -15.52 19.89 14.94
CA ASP A 106 -15.31 21.25 15.40
C ASP A 106 -15.92 22.26 14.42
N PRO A 107 -16.97 23.01 14.81
CA PRO A 107 -17.58 24.00 13.92
C PRO A 107 -16.66 25.18 13.60
N ASP A 108 -15.64 25.40 14.41
CA ASP A 108 -14.65 26.46 14.24
C ASP A 108 -13.33 25.97 13.62
N PHE A 109 -13.36 24.76 13.05
CA PHE A 109 -12.15 24.16 12.47
C PHE A 109 -11.58 25.03 11.34
N GLU A 110 -10.27 25.26 11.42
CA GLU A 110 -9.49 25.89 10.36
C GLU A 110 -8.34 24.98 9.98
N GLU A 111 -8.11 24.81 8.66
CA GLU A 111 -6.96 24.06 8.17
C GLU A 111 -5.66 24.79 8.55
N GLY A 112 -4.65 24.02 8.91
CA GLY A 112 -3.34 24.57 9.22
C GLY A 112 -2.59 23.80 10.29
N PRO A 113 -1.39 24.30 10.65
CA PRO A 113 -0.49 23.57 11.57
C PRO A 113 -1.05 23.37 12.97
N GLU A 114 -2.06 24.15 13.36
CA GLU A 114 -2.68 24.05 14.69
C GLU A 114 -3.81 23.00 14.77
N SER A 115 -4.19 22.37 13.65
CA SER A 115 -5.20 21.32 13.68
C SER A 115 -4.72 20.11 14.50
N ASN A 116 -5.66 19.39 15.10
CA ASN A 116 -5.33 18.16 15.84
C ASN A 116 -4.67 17.13 14.94
N TRP A 117 -5.11 17.05 13.69
CA TRP A 117 -4.51 16.18 12.68
C TRP A 117 -3.02 16.48 12.48
N ASN A 118 -2.68 17.74 12.19
CA ASN A 118 -1.30 18.12 11.91
C ASN A 118 -0.38 17.93 13.12
N LYS A 119 -0.86 18.21 14.33
CA LYS A 119 -0.08 17.97 15.56
C LYS A 119 0.21 16.48 15.72
N THR A 120 -0.78 15.64 15.48
CA THR A 120 -0.61 14.17 15.57
C THR A 120 0.31 13.65 14.47
N LEU A 121 0.11 14.13 13.23
CA LEU A 121 0.94 13.74 12.09
C LEU A 121 2.41 14.10 12.34
N ASP A 122 2.69 15.31 12.83
CA ASP A 122 4.05 15.75 13.14
C ASP A 122 4.70 14.84 14.18
N SER A 123 3.93 14.43 15.19
CA SER A 123 4.41 13.50 16.21
C SER A 123 4.77 12.13 15.62
N ILE A 124 3.94 11.62 14.71
CA ILE A 124 4.19 10.34 14.02
C ILE A 124 5.44 10.44 13.15
N ILE A 125 5.56 11.49 12.34
CA ILE A 125 6.72 11.71 11.47
C ILE A 125 7.99 11.81 12.31
N SER A 126 7.96 12.54 13.43
CA SER A 126 9.10 12.67 14.33
C SER A 126 9.54 11.33 14.91
N SER A 127 8.59 10.44 15.24
CA SER A 127 8.93 9.11 15.76
C SER A 127 9.62 8.24 14.72
N ILE A 128 9.23 8.37 13.46
CA ILE A 128 9.84 7.62 12.34
C ILE A 128 11.26 8.10 12.08
N THR A 129 11.47 9.41 12.03
CA THR A 129 12.80 9.99 11.74
C THR A 129 13.81 9.74 12.84
N LYS A 130 13.38 9.54 14.08
CA LYS A 130 14.28 9.22 15.19
C LYS A 130 14.88 7.83 15.10
N ASP A 131 14.21 6.92 14.41
CA ASP A 131 14.66 5.53 14.24
C ASP A 131 15.63 5.36 13.06
N GLU A 132 15.83 6.41 12.31
CA GLU A 132 16.84 6.48 11.25
C GLU A 132 18.17 6.97 11.83
#